data_d790df234aa5d62814640b085cb77f4f
#
_entry.id   d790df234aa5d62814640b085cb77f4f
#
_cell.length_a   1.000
_cell.length_b   1.000
_cell.length_c   1.000
_cell.angle_alpha   90.00
_cell.angle_beta   90.00
_cell.angle_gamma   90.00
#
_symmetry.space_group_name_H-M   'P 1'
#
loop_
_entity.id
_entity.type
_entity.pdbx_description
1 polymer ?
#
loop_
_entity_poly.entity_id
_entity_poly.type
_entity_poly.pdbx_seq_one_letter_code
_entity_poly.pdbx_strand_id
1 'polypeptide(L)'
;MKTLGFIGVGELALYTIKGLRRGGYDGAILLSPRNRDKAALLQRKFDCQVQVDNQAVVANSDFVVISTRPEDCLETLAALRFRPGQVLISVVAGIDIARLGGVLNENLKIVRAMPVSSAEAAASPTLIYPEHDYVRELFAYCGNAICVDREDHFNQGSIIACVYSWFFALFEALTQATQGPRLPADVAAELVMGMAKGAAELALASRDRSPGQIAESIATDGTFSKLGLDLLKTEGAFEPWRKACKLLEQQLAEND
;
A
#
# COMPACT_ATOMS: atom_id res chain seq x y z
N MET A 1 -24.03 -6.86 1.10
CA MET A 1 -22.74 -6.18 0.88
C MET A 1 -22.69 -5.59 -0.52
N LYS A 2 -21.80 -4.65 -0.77
CA LYS A 2 -21.60 -4.04 -2.09
C LYS A 2 -20.73 -4.91 -2.97
N THR A 3 -20.99 -4.88 -4.29
CA THR A 3 -20.17 -5.61 -5.28
C THR A 3 -18.95 -4.77 -5.66
N LEU A 4 -17.78 -5.39 -5.60
CA LEU A 4 -16.49 -4.76 -5.90
C LEU A 4 -15.95 -5.28 -7.23
N GLY A 5 -15.67 -4.39 -8.20
CA GLY A 5 -15.09 -4.73 -9.49
C GLY A 5 -13.63 -4.31 -9.59
N PHE A 6 -12.75 -5.16 -10.11
CA PHE A 6 -11.35 -4.83 -10.36
C PHE A 6 -11.06 -4.76 -11.85
N ILE A 7 -10.62 -3.60 -12.32
CA ILE A 7 -10.10 -3.39 -13.67
C ILE A 7 -8.58 -3.31 -13.60
N GLY A 8 -7.92 -4.28 -14.26
CA GLY A 8 -6.51 -4.55 -14.09
C GLY A 8 -6.24 -5.53 -12.95
N VAL A 9 -5.96 -6.79 -13.28
CA VAL A 9 -5.64 -7.85 -12.31
C VAL A 9 -4.12 -8.05 -12.31
N GLY A 10 -3.40 -7.05 -11.78
CA GLY A 10 -1.95 -7.06 -11.58
C GLY A 10 -1.55 -7.66 -10.22
N GLU A 11 -0.28 -7.44 -9.81
CA GLU A 11 0.22 -7.87 -8.48
C GLU A 11 -0.52 -7.15 -7.36
N LEU A 12 -0.71 -5.82 -7.49
CA LEU A 12 -1.37 -5.04 -6.44
C LEU A 12 -2.82 -5.50 -6.22
N ALA A 13 -3.57 -5.76 -7.31
CA ALA A 13 -4.91 -6.32 -7.20
C ALA A 13 -4.90 -7.70 -6.54
N LEU A 14 -3.92 -8.55 -6.89
CA LEU A 14 -3.75 -9.87 -6.28
C LEU A 14 -3.54 -9.76 -4.76
N TYR A 15 -2.59 -8.93 -4.32
CA TYR A 15 -2.31 -8.72 -2.89
C TYR A 15 -3.52 -8.14 -2.16
N THR A 16 -4.19 -7.17 -2.76
CA THR A 16 -5.38 -6.53 -2.17
C THR A 16 -6.51 -7.54 -1.99
N ILE A 17 -6.84 -8.31 -3.03
CA ILE A 17 -7.93 -9.30 -2.97
C ILE A 17 -7.62 -10.41 -1.96
N LYS A 18 -6.39 -10.91 -1.92
CA LYS A 18 -5.97 -11.87 -0.89
C LYS A 18 -6.14 -11.30 0.52
N GLY A 19 -5.75 -10.05 0.71
CA GLY A 19 -5.92 -9.33 1.99
C GLY A 19 -7.37 -9.16 2.38
N LEU A 20 -8.22 -8.74 1.45
CA LEU A 20 -9.66 -8.63 1.65
C LEU A 20 -10.26 -9.95 2.16
N ARG A 21 -9.97 -11.04 1.48
CA ARG A 21 -10.46 -12.38 1.87
C ARG A 21 -9.88 -12.85 3.20
N ARG A 22 -8.60 -12.61 3.44
CA ARG A 22 -7.94 -12.93 4.72
C ARG A 22 -8.53 -12.15 5.88
N GLY A 23 -8.86 -10.88 5.68
CA GLY A 23 -9.50 -10.02 6.68
C GLY A 23 -10.97 -10.32 6.91
N GLY A 24 -11.58 -11.22 6.12
CA GLY A 24 -12.97 -11.63 6.28
C GLY A 24 -13.98 -10.90 5.38
N TYR A 25 -13.51 -10.16 4.35
CA TYR A 25 -14.43 -9.60 3.37
C TYR A 25 -15.09 -10.70 2.54
N ASP A 26 -16.42 -10.83 2.60
CA ASP A 26 -17.24 -11.86 1.95
C ASP A 26 -18.08 -11.34 0.78
N GLY A 27 -18.01 -10.03 0.45
CA GLY A 27 -18.71 -9.43 -0.68
C GLY A 27 -18.26 -9.98 -2.04
N ALA A 28 -19.12 -9.87 -3.05
CA ALA A 28 -18.79 -10.31 -4.41
C ALA A 28 -17.63 -9.48 -4.99
N ILE A 29 -16.67 -10.16 -5.64
CA ILE A 29 -15.53 -9.55 -6.33
C ILE A 29 -15.55 -9.98 -7.79
N LEU A 30 -15.65 -9.00 -8.69
CA LEU A 30 -15.64 -9.17 -10.14
C LEU A 30 -14.28 -8.76 -10.70
N LEU A 31 -13.78 -9.52 -11.67
CA LEU A 31 -12.43 -9.33 -12.22
C LEU A 31 -12.46 -9.09 -13.73
N SER A 32 -11.61 -8.19 -14.20
CA SER A 32 -11.33 -8.06 -15.62
C SER A 32 -10.53 -9.25 -16.17
N PRO A 33 -10.74 -9.66 -17.45
CA PRO A 33 -10.20 -10.90 -17.98
C PRO A 33 -8.78 -10.81 -18.57
N ARG A 34 -8.17 -9.62 -18.66
CA ARG A 34 -6.90 -9.39 -19.40
C ARG A 34 -5.76 -10.28 -18.90
N ASN A 35 -5.58 -10.40 -17.60
CA ASN A 35 -4.56 -11.29 -17.00
C ASN A 35 -5.21 -12.62 -16.62
N ARG A 36 -5.23 -13.56 -17.57
CA ARG A 36 -5.92 -14.85 -17.43
C ARG A 36 -5.42 -15.69 -16.26
N ASP A 37 -4.11 -15.74 -16.04
CA ASP A 37 -3.52 -16.60 -15.02
C ASP A 37 -3.87 -16.12 -13.61
N LYS A 38 -3.72 -14.82 -13.33
CA LYS A 38 -4.09 -14.25 -12.03
C LYS A 38 -5.60 -14.25 -11.81
N ALA A 39 -6.39 -13.93 -12.82
CA ALA A 39 -7.84 -13.99 -12.73
C ALA A 39 -8.34 -15.41 -12.42
N ALA A 40 -7.80 -16.43 -13.10
CA ALA A 40 -8.11 -17.84 -12.83
C ALA A 40 -7.66 -18.31 -11.44
N LEU A 41 -6.50 -17.82 -10.95
CA LEU A 41 -6.04 -18.09 -9.58
C LEU A 41 -7.02 -17.52 -8.55
N LEU A 42 -7.41 -16.24 -8.72
CA LEU A 42 -8.34 -15.56 -7.83
C LEU A 42 -9.73 -16.19 -7.87
N GLN A 43 -10.20 -16.59 -9.03
CA GLN A 43 -11.46 -17.33 -9.18
C GLN A 43 -11.46 -18.63 -8.40
N ARG A 44 -10.40 -19.45 -8.55
CA ARG A 44 -10.33 -20.77 -7.89
C ARG A 44 -10.16 -20.71 -6.38
N LYS A 45 -9.35 -19.74 -5.88
CA LYS A 45 -8.90 -19.75 -4.48
C LYS A 45 -9.57 -18.70 -3.61
N PHE A 46 -10.17 -17.68 -4.20
CA PHE A 46 -10.66 -16.50 -3.46
C PHE A 46 -12.09 -16.13 -3.84
N ASP A 47 -12.84 -17.05 -4.45
CA ASP A 47 -14.25 -16.86 -4.81
C ASP A 47 -14.52 -15.54 -5.54
N CYS A 48 -13.69 -15.27 -6.57
CA CYS A 48 -13.86 -14.12 -7.47
C CYS A 48 -14.53 -14.57 -8.77
N GLN A 49 -15.23 -13.66 -9.46
CA GLN A 49 -15.91 -13.94 -10.72
C GLN A 49 -15.24 -13.20 -11.86
N VAL A 50 -14.70 -13.91 -12.85
CA VAL A 50 -14.11 -13.30 -14.04
C VAL A 50 -15.21 -12.91 -15.01
N GLN A 51 -15.24 -11.63 -15.40
CA GLN A 51 -16.20 -11.10 -16.37
C GLN A 51 -15.68 -11.23 -17.80
N VAL A 52 -16.57 -11.08 -18.79
CA VAL A 52 -16.23 -11.19 -20.23
C VAL A 52 -15.32 -10.04 -20.69
N ASP A 53 -15.50 -8.86 -20.14
CA ASP A 53 -14.71 -7.65 -20.43
C ASP A 53 -14.74 -6.64 -19.26
N ASN A 54 -14.04 -5.52 -19.42
CA ASN A 54 -14.01 -4.44 -18.42
C ASN A 54 -15.37 -3.76 -18.26
N GLN A 55 -16.16 -3.64 -19.34
CA GLN A 55 -17.47 -3.00 -19.27
C GLN A 55 -18.44 -3.84 -18.45
N ALA A 56 -18.40 -5.17 -18.54
CA ALA A 56 -19.19 -6.07 -17.72
C ALA A 56 -18.80 -5.98 -16.23
N VAL A 57 -17.50 -5.76 -15.92
CA VAL A 57 -17.08 -5.47 -14.54
C VAL A 57 -17.75 -4.19 -14.03
N VAL A 58 -17.67 -3.09 -14.80
CA VAL A 58 -18.29 -1.80 -14.41
C VAL A 58 -19.80 -1.95 -14.24
N ALA A 59 -20.48 -2.56 -15.21
CA ALA A 59 -21.95 -2.67 -15.21
C ALA A 59 -22.49 -3.42 -13.97
N ASN A 60 -21.73 -4.40 -13.46
CA ASN A 60 -22.17 -5.27 -12.37
C ASN A 60 -21.57 -4.90 -11.00
N SER A 61 -20.84 -3.79 -10.88
CA SER A 61 -20.18 -3.38 -9.63
C SER A 61 -20.81 -2.11 -9.04
N ASP A 62 -20.81 -2.00 -7.72
CA ASP A 62 -21.12 -0.76 -7.00
C ASP A 62 -19.86 0.12 -6.84
N PHE A 63 -18.72 -0.52 -6.57
CA PHE A 63 -17.41 0.09 -6.45
C PHE A 63 -16.48 -0.50 -7.49
N VAL A 64 -15.81 0.34 -8.24
CA VAL A 64 -14.87 -0.07 -9.29
C VAL A 64 -13.46 0.34 -8.90
N VAL A 65 -12.57 -0.63 -8.72
CA VAL A 65 -11.15 -0.41 -8.46
C VAL A 65 -10.41 -0.41 -9.79
N ILE A 66 -9.79 0.72 -10.15
CA ILE A 66 -8.84 0.78 -11.26
C ILE A 66 -7.43 0.50 -10.73
N SER A 67 -6.81 -0.56 -11.27
CA SER A 67 -5.50 -1.10 -10.87
C SER A 67 -4.66 -1.49 -12.09
N THR A 68 -4.73 -0.70 -13.15
CA THR A 68 -3.89 -0.80 -14.36
C THR A 68 -2.54 -0.13 -14.12
N ARG A 69 -1.65 -0.20 -15.11
CA ARG A 69 -0.45 0.65 -15.12
C ARG A 69 -0.85 2.10 -15.31
N PRO A 70 -0.05 3.08 -14.80
CA PRO A 70 -0.36 4.50 -14.97
C PRO A 70 -0.60 4.91 -16.42
N GLU A 71 0.25 4.44 -17.35
CA GLU A 71 0.16 4.72 -18.79
C GLU A 71 -1.14 4.22 -19.43
N ASP A 72 -1.72 3.12 -18.95
CA ASP A 72 -2.96 2.52 -19.48
C ASP A 72 -4.24 3.09 -18.83
N CYS A 73 -4.11 3.81 -17.72
CA CYS A 73 -5.24 4.11 -16.82
C CYS A 73 -6.30 4.98 -17.47
N LEU A 74 -5.90 6.16 -17.97
CA LEU A 74 -6.83 7.15 -18.51
C LEU A 74 -7.52 6.65 -19.78
N GLU A 75 -6.79 5.98 -20.68
CA GLU A 75 -7.36 5.36 -21.88
C GLU A 75 -8.36 4.26 -21.51
N THR A 76 -8.01 3.40 -20.53
CA THR A 76 -8.92 2.37 -20.06
C THR A 76 -10.21 2.97 -19.50
N LEU A 77 -10.12 4.02 -18.66
CA LEU A 77 -11.29 4.68 -18.08
C LEU A 77 -12.16 5.38 -19.13
N ALA A 78 -11.56 6.06 -20.10
CA ALA A 78 -12.28 6.77 -21.18
C ALA A 78 -13.13 5.82 -22.05
N ALA A 79 -12.70 4.57 -22.20
CA ALA A 79 -13.42 3.54 -22.96
C ALA A 79 -14.62 2.94 -22.21
N LEU A 80 -14.78 3.23 -20.90
CA LEU A 80 -15.81 2.62 -20.06
C LEU A 80 -17.01 3.55 -19.85
N ARG A 81 -18.17 2.96 -19.63
CA ARG A 81 -19.41 3.67 -19.33
C ARG A 81 -19.85 3.31 -17.91
N PHE A 82 -19.71 4.29 -17.04
CA PHE A 82 -20.17 4.21 -15.66
C PHE A 82 -21.64 4.62 -15.55
N ARG A 83 -22.30 4.18 -14.51
CA ARG A 83 -23.65 4.58 -14.16
C ARG A 83 -23.66 5.51 -12.94
N PRO A 84 -24.65 6.40 -12.81
CA PRO A 84 -24.76 7.27 -11.65
C PRO A 84 -24.72 6.50 -10.32
N GLY A 85 -24.05 7.07 -9.33
CA GLY A 85 -23.97 6.51 -7.98
C GLY A 85 -22.88 5.45 -7.77
N GLN A 86 -22.15 5.04 -8.80
CA GLN A 86 -20.94 4.22 -8.63
C GLN A 86 -19.80 5.04 -8.02
N VAL A 87 -18.88 4.36 -7.38
CA VAL A 87 -17.65 4.95 -6.83
C VAL A 87 -16.45 4.36 -7.54
N LEU A 88 -15.58 5.22 -8.06
CA LEU A 88 -14.29 4.83 -8.61
C LEU A 88 -13.23 4.88 -7.50
N ILE A 89 -12.55 3.77 -7.27
CA ILE A 89 -11.40 3.68 -6.37
C ILE A 89 -10.14 3.54 -7.24
N SER A 90 -9.29 4.55 -7.24
CA SER A 90 -8.02 4.49 -7.95
C SER A 90 -6.90 4.05 -7.02
N VAL A 91 -6.23 2.93 -7.38
CA VAL A 91 -4.98 2.50 -6.74
C VAL A 91 -3.78 2.72 -7.67
N VAL A 92 -3.94 3.60 -8.66
CA VAL A 92 -2.91 3.94 -9.64
C VAL A 92 -2.09 5.13 -9.13
N ALA A 93 -0.77 4.99 -9.14
CA ALA A 93 0.14 6.06 -8.72
C ALA A 93 0.21 7.19 -9.76
N GLY A 94 0.47 8.44 -9.31
CA GLY A 94 0.79 9.57 -10.16
C GLY A 94 -0.37 10.11 -10.99
N ILE A 95 -1.63 9.78 -10.70
CA ILE A 95 -2.80 10.33 -11.39
C ILE A 95 -3.76 10.89 -10.35
N ASP A 96 -3.98 12.21 -10.40
CA ASP A 96 -4.86 12.93 -9.50
C ASP A 96 -6.35 12.76 -9.84
N ILE A 97 -7.22 13.22 -8.93
CA ILE A 97 -8.68 13.11 -9.09
C ILE A 97 -9.16 13.93 -10.29
N ALA A 98 -8.56 15.08 -10.56
CA ALA A 98 -8.96 15.95 -11.67
C ALA A 98 -8.72 15.26 -13.03
N ARG A 99 -7.54 14.65 -13.22
CA ARG A 99 -7.21 13.88 -14.43
C ARG A 99 -8.10 12.64 -14.58
N LEU A 100 -8.36 11.92 -13.50
CA LEU A 100 -9.29 10.78 -13.51
C LEU A 100 -10.69 11.21 -13.90
N GLY A 101 -11.22 12.28 -13.27
CA GLY A 101 -12.55 12.82 -13.55
C GLY A 101 -12.70 13.37 -14.97
N GLY A 102 -11.62 13.93 -15.52
CA GLY A 102 -11.63 14.52 -16.86
C GLY A 102 -11.89 13.54 -18.01
N VAL A 103 -11.71 12.25 -17.80
CA VAL A 103 -11.95 11.20 -18.81
C VAL A 103 -13.24 10.40 -18.60
N LEU A 104 -13.94 10.63 -17.49
CA LEU A 104 -15.17 9.90 -17.18
C LEU A 104 -16.40 10.50 -17.87
N ASN A 105 -17.34 9.64 -18.24
CA ASN A 105 -18.62 10.06 -18.84
C ASN A 105 -19.65 10.51 -17.79
N GLU A 106 -19.42 10.25 -16.50
CA GLU A 106 -20.30 10.54 -15.39
C GLU A 106 -19.54 11.28 -14.28
N ASN A 107 -20.23 12.12 -13.55
CA ASN A 107 -19.66 12.76 -12.34
C ASN A 107 -19.69 11.76 -11.17
N LEU A 108 -18.66 10.95 -11.07
CA LEU A 108 -18.53 9.92 -10.04
C LEU A 108 -17.83 10.46 -8.78
N LYS A 109 -18.10 9.84 -7.64
CA LYS A 109 -17.21 9.95 -6.50
C LYS A 109 -15.94 9.17 -6.82
N ILE A 110 -14.80 9.85 -6.77
CA ILE A 110 -13.47 9.26 -7.00
C ILE A 110 -12.73 9.24 -5.66
N VAL A 111 -12.21 8.09 -5.29
CA VAL A 111 -11.39 7.90 -4.09
C VAL A 111 -10.05 7.32 -4.53
N ARG A 112 -8.95 7.94 -4.12
CA ARG A 112 -7.62 7.39 -4.29
C ARG A 112 -7.27 6.55 -3.06
N ALA A 113 -6.69 5.38 -3.29
CA ALA A 113 -6.22 4.51 -2.21
C ALA A 113 -4.84 3.95 -2.56
N MET A 114 -3.97 3.79 -1.58
CA MET A 114 -2.61 3.32 -1.80
C MET A 114 -2.28 2.14 -0.89
N PRO A 115 -2.84 0.95 -1.17
CA PRO A 115 -2.41 -0.27 -0.51
C PRO A 115 -1.00 -0.67 -0.99
N VAL A 116 -0.26 -1.36 -0.13
CA VAL A 116 1.03 -1.98 -0.46
C VAL A 116 0.93 -3.50 -0.38
N SER A 117 1.97 -4.22 -0.80
CA SER A 117 1.93 -5.69 -0.88
C SER A 117 1.65 -6.39 0.45
N SER A 118 1.93 -5.76 1.60
CA SER A 118 1.52 -6.29 2.91
C SER A 118 0.00 -6.39 3.12
N ALA A 119 -0.80 -5.87 2.18
CA ALA A 119 -2.24 -6.13 2.13
C ALA A 119 -2.53 -7.64 2.12
N GLU A 120 -1.72 -8.46 1.42
CA GLU A 120 -1.85 -9.92 1.43
C GLU A 120 -1.80 -10.53 2.85
N ALA A 121 -1.06 -9.89 3.75
CA ALA A 121 -0.95 -10.28 5.15
C ALA A 121 -1.94 -9.57 6.08
N ALA A 122 -2.89 -8.77 5.53
CA ALA A 122 -3.78 -7.86 6.26
C ALA A 122 -2.99 -6.87 7.16
N ALA A 123 -1.87 -6.36 6.66
CA ALA A 123 -0.96 -5.46 7.37
C ALA A 123 -0.58 -4.21 6.55
N SER A 124 -1.37 -3.84 5.55
CA SER A 124 -1.12 -2.66 4.73
C SER A 124 -1.53 -1.37 5.45
N PRO A 125 -0.63 -0.39 5.61
CA PRO A 125 -1.02 0.99 5.93
C PRO A 125 -1.56 1.65 4.65
N THR A 126 -2.85 1.51 4.39
CA THR A 126 -3.46 2.03 3.16
C THR A 126 -3.87 3.48 3.35
N LEU A 127 -3.23 4.40 2.61
CA LEU A 127 -3.60 5.81 2.57
C LEU A 127 -4.83 5.99 1.68
N ILE A 128 -5.78 6.88 2.06
CA ILE A 128 -7.06 7.09 1.38
C ILE A 128 -7.35 8.59 1.25
N TYR A 129 -7.75 9.04 0.07
CA TYR A 129 -8.21 10.42 -0.19
C TYR A 129 -9.22 10.47 -1.36
N PRO A 130 -10.27 11.28 -1.25
CA PRO A 130 -10.84 11.82 -0.02
C PRO A 130 -11.42 10.72 0.87
N GLU A 131 -11.73 11.05 2.12
CA GLU A 131 -12.37 10.10 3.02
C GLU A 131 -13.70 9.62 2.46
N HIS A 132 -13.92 8.30 2.54
CA HIS A 132 -15.16 7.65 2.16
C HIS A 132 -15.38 6.43 3.06
N ASP A 133 -16.46 6.42 3.84
CA ASP A 133 -16.70 5.41 4.89
C ASP A 133 -16.54 3.98 4.39
N TYR A 134 -17.23 3.62 3.31
CA TYR A 134 -17.13 2.26 2.78
C TYR A 134 -15.72 1.89 2.29
N VAL A 135 -14.99 2.83 1.67
CA VAL A 135 -13.62 2.58 1.19
C VAL A 135 -12.67 2.41 2.36
N ARG A 136 -12.85 3.19 3.43
CA ARG A 136 -12.09 3.04 4.68
C ARG A 136 -12.37 1.67 5.31
N GLU A 137 -13.63 1.27 5.44
CA GLU A 137 -14.02 -0.06 5.93
C GLU A 137 -13.46 -1.18 5.05
N LEU A 138 -13.51 -1.02 3.72
CA LEU A 138 -12.98 -1.98 2.76
C LEU A 138 -11.49 -2.22 2.96
N PHE A 139 -10.69 -1.16 3.05
CA PHE A 139 -9.25 -1.32 3.23
C PHE A 139 -8.85 -1.68 4.67
N ALA A 140 -9.74 -1.52 5.66
CA ALA A 140 -9.52 -2.04 7.00
C ALA A 140 -9.41 -3.58 7.04
N TYR A 141 -10.03 -4.30 6.09
CA TYR A 141 -9.79 -5.74 5.90
C TYR A 141 -8.35 -6.06 5.45
N CYS A 142 -7.67 -5.10 4.81
CA CYS A 142 -6.29 -5.26 4.34
C CYS A 142 -5.24 -4.77 5.35
N GLY A 143 -5.66 -4.20 6.48
CA GLY A 143 -4.77 -3.64 7.49
C GLY A 143 -5.26 -2.32 8.08
N ASN A 144 -4.40 -1.30 8.16
CA ASN A 144 -4.74 0.00 8.72
C ASN A 144 -5.10 1.00 7.62
N ALA A 145 -6.36 1.46 7.58
CA ALA A 145 -6.83 2.48 6.66
C ALA A 145 -6.61 3.88 7.25
N ILE A 146 -5.85 4.72 6.55
CA ILE A 146 -5.44 6.06 6.99
C ILE A 146 -6.03 7.08 6.02
N CYS A 147 -7.03 7.86 6.46
CA CYS A 147 -7.62 8.92 5.65
C CYS A 147 -6.86 10.24 5.83
N VAL A 148 -6.71 10.98 4.74
CA VAL A 148 -6.19 12.33 4.71
C VAL A 148 -7.23 13.27 4.08
N ASP A 149 -7.16 14.54 4.43
CA ASP A 149 -8.15 15.57 4.09
C ASP A 149 -7.80 16.39 2.84
N ARG A 150 -6.58 16.21 2.31
CA ARG A 150 -6.06 16.93 1.14
C ARG A 150 -5.32 15.99 0.19
N GLU A 151 -5.43 16.26 -1.11
CA GLU A 151 -4.76 15.43 -2.12
C GLU A 151 -3.24 15.57 -2.10
N ASP A 152 -2.72 16.75 -1.75
CA ASP A 152 -1.27 16.94 -1.56
C ASP A 152 -0.72 16.12 -0.38
N HIS A 153 -1.49 15.94 0.71
CA HIS A 153 -1.12 15.02 1.78
C HIS A 153 -1.07 13.56 1.27
N PHE A 154 -2.01 13.18 0.38
CA PHE A 154 -1.98 11.87 -0.26
C PHE A 154 -0.75 11.71 -1.16
N ASN A 155 -0.43 12.72 -1.98
CA ASN A 155 0.73 12.71 -2.86
C ASN A 155 2.03 12.61 -2.05
N GLN A 156 2.19 13.43 -1.01
CA GLN A 156 3.34 13.37 -0.11
C GLN A 156 3.45 12.02 0.62
N GLY A 157 2.32 11.50 1.11
CA GLY A 157 2.27 10.18 1.77
C GLY A 157 2.63 9.03 0.84
N SER A 158 2.44 9.18 -0.49
CA SER A 158 2.79 8.16 -1.46
C SER A 158 4.29 7.87 -1.54
N ILE A 159 5.15 8.81 -1.14
CA ILE A 159 6.60 8.60 -1.01
C ILE A 159 6.89 7.45 -0.03
N ILE A 160 6.12 7.37 1.06
CA ILE A 160 6.31 6.33 2.08
C ILE A 160 6.03 4.93 1.54
N ALA A 161 5.14 4.79 0.54
CA ALA A 161 4.94 3.49 -0.11
C ALA A 161 6.21 3.00 -0.85
N CYS A 162 7.04 3.91 -1.34
CA CYS A 162 8.34 3.55 -1.93
C CYS A 162 9.34 3.09 -0.85
N VAL A 163 9.33 3.73 0.33
CA VAL A 163 10.16 3.35 1.48
C VAL A 163 9.90 1.91 1.93
N TYR A 164 8.69 1.41 1.71
CA TYR A 164 8.32 0.04 2.07
C TYR A 164 9.29 -1.01 1.49
N SER A 165 9.72 -0.85 0.24
CA SER A 165 10.70 -1.78 -0.37
C SER A 165 12.11 -1.65 0.24
N TRP A 166 12.46 -0.46 0.75
CA TRP A 166 13.78 -0.23 1.35
C TRP A 166 13.93 -0.93 2.71
N PHE A 167 12.83 -1.14 3.43
CA PHE A 167 12.84 -1.94 4.67
C PHE A 167 13.31 -3.36 4.41
N PHE A 168 12.93 -4.00 3.30
CA PHE A 168 13.42 -5.34 2.98
C PHE A 168 14.92 -5.35 2.71
N ALA A 169 15.46 -4.33 2.03
CA ALA A 169 16.90 -4.18 1.84
C ALA A 169 17.64 -3.98 3.18
N LEU A 170 17.06 -3.20 4.11
CA LEU A 170 17.60 -3.03 5.45
C LEU A 170 17.55 -4.35 6.25
N PHE A 171 16.45 -5.10 6.20
CA PHE A 171 16.33 -6.39 6.88
C PHE A 171 17.36 -7.39 6.37
N GLU A 172 17.59 -7.43 5.05
CA GLU A 172 18.62 -8.26 4.44
C GLU A 172 20.01 -7.87 4.94
N ALA A 173 20.34 -6.58 4.92
CA ALA A 173 21.64 -6.09 5.39
C ALA A 173 21.90 -6.43 6.88
N LEU A 174 20.89 -6.26 7.74
CA LEU A 174 20.98 -6.59 9.16
C LEU A 174 21.12 -8.11 9.39
N THR A 175 20.37 -8.92 8.63
CA THR A 175 20.47 -10.38 8.68
C THR A 175 21.88 -10.85 8.31
N GLN A 176 22.43 -10.33 7.21
CA GLN A 176 23.80 -10.65 6.75
C GLN A 176 24.87 -10.21 7.75
N ALA A 177 24.68 -9.08 8.41
CA ALA A 177 25.61 -8.56 9.40
C ALA A 177 25.64 -9.36 10.72
N THR A 178 24.53 -10.06 11.04
CA THR A 178 24.37 -10.75 12.32
C THR A 178 24.47 -12.27 12.24
N GLN A 179 24.22 -12.87 11.07
CA GLN A 179 24.34 -14.31 10.86
C GLN A 179 25.81 -14.79 10.92
N GLY A 180 26.00 -16.04 11.30
CA GLY A 180 27.34 -16.64 11.30
C GLY A 180 27.36 -18.00 12.00
N PRO A 181 28.55 -18.54 12.34
CA PRO A 181 28.65 -19.86 12.97
C PRO A 181 27.92 -19.97 14.31
N ARG A 182 27.64 -18.84 14.98
CA ARG A 182 26.96 -18.79 16.28
C ARG A 182 25.48 -18.45 16.16
N LEU A 183 25.01 -17.94 15.01
CA LEU A 183 23.62 -17.58 14.77
C LEU A 183 23.24 -17.97 13.32
N PRO A 184 22.44 -19.03 13.13
CA PRO A 184 21.96 -19.43 11.82
C PRO A 184 21.19 -18.32 11.09
N ALA A 185 21.24 -18.30 9.75
CA ALA A 185 20.68 -17.24 8.93
C ALA A 185 19.15 -17.10 9.07
N ASP A 186 18.43 -18.20 9.19
CA ASP A 186 16.98 -18.25 9.40
C ASP A 186 16.59 -17.64 10.76
N VAL A 187 17.35 -17.95 11.82
CA VAL A 187 17.13 -17.37 13.15
C VAL A 187 17.46 -15.87 13.15
N ALA A 188 18.57 -15.47 12.50
CA ALA A 188 18.93 -14.05 12.36
C ALA A 188 17.82 -13.26 11.64
N ALA A 189 17.29 -13.79 10.53
CA ALA A 189 16.21 -13.17 9.78
C ALA A 189 14.92 -13.04 10.62
N GLU A 190 14.53 -14.10 11.34
CA GLU A 190 13.34 -14.07 12.21
C GLU A 190 13.48 -13.02 13.31
N LEU A 191 14.66 -12.92 13.94
CA LEU A 191 14.93 -11.93 14.98
C LEU A 191 14.90 -10.50 14.42
N VAL A 192 15.52 -10.23 13.27
CA VAL A 192 15.53 -8.90 12.63
C VAL A 192 14.11 -8.45 12.32
N MET A 193 13.30 -9.29 11.68
CA MET A 193 11.92 -8.96 11.35
C MET A 193 11.04 -8.83 12.60
N GLY A 194 11.24 -9.69 13.60
CA GLY A 194 10.54 -9.62 14.89
C GLY A 194 10.84 -8.32 15.64
N MET A 195 12.12 -7.90 15.68
CA MET A 195 12.51 -6.62 16.29
C MET A 195 11.93 -5.42 15.55
N ALA A 196 11.94 -5.43 14.21
CA ALA A 196 11.34 -4.36 13.41
C ALA A 196 9.84 -4.25 13.66
N LYS A 197 9.13 -5.38 13.70
CA LYS A 197 7.69 -5.43 14.02
C LYS A 197 7.43 -4.87 15.42
N GLY A 198 8.16 -5.35 16.44
CA GLY A 198 7.99 -4.90 17.83
C GLY A 198 8.28 -3.40 17.98
N ALA A 199 9.31 -2.87 17.31
CA ALA A 199 9.64 -1.45 17.33
C ALA A 199 8.51 -0.60 16.70
N ALA A 200 7.94 -1.04 15.58
CA ALA A 200 6.82 -0.35 14.94
C ALA A 200 5.56 -0.37 15.84
N GLU A 201 5.22 -1.51 16.42
CA GLU A 201 4.08 -1.64 17.32
C GLU A 201 4.23 -0.77 18.58
N LEU A 202 5.43 -0.73 19.18
CA LEU A 202 5.72 0.13 20.33
C LEU A 202 5.57 1.61 19.96
N ALA A 203 6.10 2.03 18.81
CA ALA A 203 6.00 3.41 18.35
C ALA A 203 4.54 3.82 18.10
N LEU A 204 3.73 2.95 17.50
CA LEU A 204 2.31 3.18 17.26
C LEU A 204 1.48 3.25 18.54
N ALA A 205 1.86 2.48 19.57
CA ALA A 205 1.23 2.51 20.89
C ALA A 205 1.64 3.74 21.73
N SER A 206 2.83 4.31 21.47
CA SER A 206 3.42 5.44 22.22
C SER A 206 3.26 6.76 21.47
N ARG A 207 2.02 7.14 21.12
CA ARG A 207 1.73 8.33 20.28
C ARG A 207 2.10 9.67 20.93
N ASP A 208 2.34 9.70 22.21
CA ASP A 208 2.81 10.86 22.99
C ASP A 208 4.31 11.11 22.85
N ARG A 209 5.06 10.16 22.29
CA ARG A 209 6.51 10.23 22.06
C ARG A 209 6.85 10.06 20.59
N SER A 210 7.85 10.81 20.12
CA SER A 210 8.40 10.56 18.79
C SER A 210 9.24 9.27 18.78
N PRO A 211 9.38 8.60 17.61
CA PRO A 211 10.29 7.45 17.48
C PRO A 211 11.73 7.75 17.94
N GLY A 212 12.21 8.99 17.74
CA GLY A 212 13.52 9.43 18.25
C GLY A 212 13.59 9.43 19.76
N GLN A 213 12.56 9.95 20.46
CA GLN A 213 12.48 9.92 21.91
C GLN A 213 12.43 8.49 22.47
N ILE A 214 11.74 7.58 21.76
CA ILE A 214 11.72 6.16 22.13
C ILE A 214 13.12 5.57 22.00
N ALA A 215 13.81 5.82 20.89
CA ALA A 215 15.18 5.33 20.66
C ALA A 215 16.15 5.80 21.76
N GLU A 216 16.13 7.08 22.14
CA GLU A 216 16.96 7.62 23.21
C GLU A 216 16.62 7.02 24.58
N SER A 217 15.35 6.73 24.85
CA SER A 217 14.94 6.11 26.12
C SER A 217 15.42 4.66 26.30
N ILE A 218 15.68 3.96 25.19
CA ILE A 218 16.18 2.59 25.17
C ILE A 218 17.72 2.59 25.12
N ALA A 219 18.32 3.46 24.31
CA ALA A 219 19.77 3.57 24.15
C ALA A 219 20.36 4.52 25.20
N THR A 220 20.44 4.03 26.46
CA THR A 220 20.97 4.78 27.59
C THR A 220 22.49 4.61 27.73
N ASP A 221 23.16 5.57 28.38
CA ASP A 221 24.61 5.57 28.57
C ASP A 221 25.11 4.25 29.19
N GLY A 222 26.21 3.74 28.65
CA GLY A 222 26.82 2.47 29.07
C GLY A 222 26.20 1.22 28.45
N THR A 223 25.17 1.33 27.60
CA THR A 223 24.57 0.18 26.91
C THR A 223 25.15 -0.05 25.51
N PHE A 224 25.12 -1.30 25.03
CA PHE A 224 25.48 -1.64 23.66
C PHE A 224 24.55 -0.97 22.64
N SER A 225 23.28 -0.74 22.98
CA SER A 225 22.33 -0.02 22.14
C SER A 225 22.77 1.42 21.91
N LYS A 226 23.29 2.10 22.94
CA LYS A 226 23.83 3.47 22.84
C LYS A 226 25.06 3.52 21.94
N LEU A 227 26.00 2.60 22.16
CA LEU A 227 27.23 2.52 21.36
C LEU A 227 26.92 2.37 19.88
N GLY A 228 26.01 1.47 19.50
CA GLY A 228 25.60 1.28 18.11
C GLY A 228 24.85 2.49 17.53
N LEU A 229 23.92 3.08 18.30
CA LEU A 229 23.17 4.26 17.84
C LEU A 229 24.07 5.48 17.61
N ASP A 230 25.06 5.70 18.47
CA ASP A 230 26.03 6.80 18.33
C ASP A 230 26.91 6.62 17.10
N LEU A 231 27.37 5.40 16.82
CA LEU A 231 28.09 5.09 15.59
C LEU A 231 27.23 5.43 14.35
N LEU A 232 25.99 4.94 14.30
CA LEU A 232 25.08 5.21 13.17
C LEU A 232 24.84 6.71 12.96
N LYS A 233 24.73 7.49 14.04
CA LYS A 233 24.58 8.95 13.97
C LYS A 233 25.86 9.61 13.46
N THR A 234 27.02 9.21 13.95
CA THR A 234 28.33 9.77 13.57
C THR A 234 28.66 9.50 12.10
N GLU A 235 28.33 8.31 11.61
CA GLU A 235 28.51 7.92 10.21
C GLU A 235 27.41 8.49 9.28
N GLY A 236 26.45 9.22 9.81
CA GLY A 236 25.38 9.83 9.02
C GLY A 236 24.45 8.82 8.35
N ALA A 237 24.23 7.64 8.95
CA ALA A 237 23.49 6.53 8.36
C ALA A 237 22.04 6.88 7.97
N PHE A 238 21.45 7.93 8.56
CA PHE A 238 20.08 8.38 8.26
C PHE A 238 20.00 9.39 7.10
N GLU A 239 21.11 9.99 6.69
CA GLU A 239 21.15 10.98 5.60
C GLU A 239 20.83 10.39 4.21
N PRO A 240 21.32 9.20 3.83
CA PRO A 240 20.91 8.56 2.57
C PRO A 240 19.39 8.36 2.45
N TRP A 241 18.72 8.00 3.55
CA TRP A 241 17.27 7.85 3.58
C TRP A 241 16.53 9.17 3.33
N ARG A 242 16.98 10.26 3.98
CA ARG A 242 16.42 11.60 3.75
C ARG A 242 16.62 12.07 2.31
N LYS A 243 17.80 11.83 1.74
CA LYS A 243 18.11 12.17 0.35
C LYS A 243 17.24 11.37 -0.63
N ALA A 244 17.05 10.08 -0.37
CA ALA A 244 16.19 9.25 -1.21
C ALA A 244 14.72 9.71 -1.17
N CYS A 245 14.18 10.07 -0.01
CA CYS A 245 12.84 10.66 0.10
C CYS A 245 12.72 11.97 -0.69
N LYS A 246 13.71 12.87 -0.58
CA LYS A 246 13.72 14.14 -1.34
C LYS A 246 13.80 13.93 -2.85
N LEU A 247 14.55 12.93 -3.30
CA LEU A 247 14.62 12.57 -4.73
C LEU A 247 13.23 12.16 -5.26
N LEU A 248 12.50 11.33 -4.50
CA LEU A 248 11.14 10.93 -4.89
C LEU A 248 10.16 12.11 -4.88
N GLU A 249 10.27 13.01 -3.91
CA GLU A 249 9.47 14.23 -3.84
C GLU A 249 9.65 15.11 -5.08
N GLN A 250 10.88 15.29 -5.54
CA GLN A 250 11.20 16.01 -6.78
C GLN A 250 10.62 15.32 -8.01
N GLN A 251 10.76 14.00 -8.12
CA GLN A 251 10.24 13.22 -9.24
C GLN A 251 8.70 13.22 -9.29
N LEU A 252 8.02 13.23 -8.16
CA LEU A 252 6.55 13.34 -8.12
C LEU A 252 6.10 14.74 -8.56
N ALA A 253 6.78 15.80 -8.11
CA ALA A 253 6.46 17.17 -8.51
C ALA A 253 6.70 17.47 -9.99
N GLU A 254 7.60 16.75 -10.67
CA GLU A 254 7.85 16.87 -12.11
C GLU A 254 6.76 16.18 -12.96
N ASN A 255 5.98 15.28 -12.37
CA ASN A 255 4.92 14.52 -13.06
C ASN A 255 3.49 15.06 -12.80
N ASP A 256 3.33 16.03 -11.88
CA ASP A 256 2.10 16.78 -11.63
C ASP A 256 1.99 17.98 -12.59
#